data_72306587930eb3e0d3848b5dabe085f3
#
_entry.id   72306587930eb3e0d3848b5dabe085f3
#
_cell.length_a   1.000
_cell.length_b   1.000
_cell.length_c   1.000
_cell.angle_alpha   90.00
_cell.angle_beta   90.00
_cell.angle_gamma   90.00
#
_symmetry.space_group_name_H-M   'P 1'
#
loop_
_entity.id
_entity.type
_entity.pdbx_description
1 polymer ?
#
loop_
_entity_poly.entity_id
_entity_poly.type
_entity_poly.pdbx_seq_one_letter_code
_entity_poly.pdbx_strand_id
1 'polypeptide(L)'
;MSAEKKPVVAITIGDPAGIGPEITVATMMDKSVYDECKPFLIGSVPIISRAMKIMGCDFAIHKIAHPQEARFSWGTLDVLETGDYDCDSIEWGKVQKLAGQMSLDYVMKSIELGKAGLIDVVSTAPIHKEAIKLAGCKLPGHTEIYQVETQSDYGLTMFHVHNLRVFFVSRHMALKAACDYANKARVLACVQQIHHEFTALNIKNPRIAVAALNPHGSDNGLFGHEEADNLIPAVIAAQEMGINAIGPVPADSVFHLGKQGRYDAILSLYHDQGHIACKTLDFERSITITFGLPFMRSSVDHGTAFDIAGTGKAGTVSMLESTLVAARYWKMKHQ
;
A
#
# COMPACT_ATOMS: atom_id res chain seq x y z
N MET A 1 -15.03 -29.56 -4.46
CA MET A 1 -14.41 -28.34 -3.92
C MET A 1 -14.41 -27.32 -5.04
N SER A 2 -15.15 -26.22 -4.96
CA SER A 2 -15.08 -25.15 -5.95
C SER A 2 -13.64 -24.60 -5.95
N ALA A 3 -13.04 -24.43 -7.14
CA ALA A 3 -11.72 -23.80 -7.23
C ALA A 3 -11.79 -22.42 -6.55
N GLU A 4 -10.87 -22.17 -5.63
CA GLU A 4 -10.80 -20.88 -4.92
C GLU A 4 -10.64 -19.76 -5.96
N LYS A 5 -11.52 -18.76 -5.91
CA LYS A 5 -11.51 -17.65 -6.88
C LYS A 5 -10.25 -16.80 -6.67
N LYS A 6 -9.41 -16.70 -7.70
CA LYS A 6 -8.20 -15.88 -7.69
C LYS A 6 -8.53 -14.45 -8.13
N PRO A 7 -8.10 -13.40 -7.40
CA PRO A 7 -8.28 -12.01 -7.83
C PRO A 7 -7.48 -11.69 -9.09
N VAL A 8 -8.00 -10.79 -9.91
CA VAL A 8 -7.25 -10.17 -11.00
C VAL A 8 -6.44 -9.00 -10.42
N VAL A 9 -5.12 -9.10 -10.50
CA VAL A 9 -4.17 -8.14 -9.92
C VAL A 9 -3.45 -7.38 -11.02
N ALA A 10 -3.71 -6.08 -11.12
CA ALA A 10 -2.92 -5.19 -11.95
C ALA A 10 -1.69 -4.70 -11.20
N ILE A 11 -0.51 -4.81 -11.80
CA ILE A 11 0.75 -4.33 -11.25
C ILE A 11 1.25 -3.17 -12.10
N THR A 12 1.25 -1.95 -11.55
CA THR A 12 1.83 -0.80 -12.26
C THR A 12 3.35 -0.80 -12.09
N ILE A 13 4.10 -0.61 -13.18
CA ILE A 13 5.58 -0.66 -13.13
C ILE A 13 6.21 0.60 -12.50
N GLY A 14 5.40 1.61 -12.13
CA GLY A 14 5.88 2.84 -11.49
C GLY A 14 6.68 3.76 -12.42
N ASP A 15 7.66 4.46 -11.85
CA ASP A 15 8.53 5.35 -12.62
C ASP A 15 9.51 4.53 -13.48
N PRO A 16 9.46 4.66 -14.83
CA PRO A 16 10.32 3.88 -15.74
C PRO A 16 11.81 4.19 -15.63
N ALA A 17 12.18 5.31 -15.00
CA ALA A 17 13.58 5.68 -14.72
C ALA A 17 14.08 5.14 -13.36
N GLY A 18 13.20 4.55 -12.54
CA GLY A 18 13.52 3.99 -11.23
C GLY A 18 13.59 2.46 -11.23
N ILE A 19 13.62 1.88 -10.03
CA ILE A 19 13.68 0.42 -9.81
C ILE A 19 12.34 -0.29 -10.07
N GLY A 20 11.24 0.45 -10.25
CA GLY A 20 9.90 -0.10 -10.41
C GLY A 20 9.80 -1.20 -11.46
N PRO A 21 10.30 -1.01 -12.70
CA PRO A 21 10.30 -2.05 -13.73
C PRO A 21 11.05 -3.32 -13.33
N GLU A 22 12.20 -3.19 -12.66
CA GLU A 22 13.02 -4.34 -12.23
C GLU A 22 12.29 -5.18 -11.17
N ILE A 23 11.77 -4.54 -10.12
CA ILE A 23 11.10 -5.23 -9.02
C ILE A 23 9.76 -5.85 -9.46
N THR A 24 9.07 -5.25 -10.44
CA THR A 24 7.83 -5.82 -10.98
C THR A 24 8.11 -7.04 -11.87
N VAL A 25 9.13 -7.00 -12.71
CA VAL A 25 9.56 -8.17 -13.50
C VAL A 25 9.98 -9.32 -12.56
N ALA A 26 10.78 -9.04 -11.53
CA ALA A 26 11.17 -10.05 -10.55
C ALA A 26 9.98 -10.66 -9.82
N THR A 27 8.98 -9.84 -9.45
CA THR A 27 7.74 -10.32 -8.85
C THR A 27 7.00 -11.29 -9.77
N MET A 28 6.95 -11.00 -11.07
CA MET A 28 6.30 -11.87 -12.06
C MET A 28 7.09 -13.17 -12.34
N MET A 29 8.38 -13.23 -12.00
CA MET A 29 9.17 -14.47 -12.08
C MET A 29 8.83 -15.44 -10.94
N ASP A 30 8.28 -14.97 -9.85
CA ASP A 30 7.88 -15.82 -8.72
C ASP A 30 6.55 -16.54 -9.01
N LYS A 31 6.61 -17.88 -9.03
CA LYS A 31 5.45 -18.72 -9.35
C LYS A 31 4.31 -18.56 -8.34
N SER A 32 4.61 -18.24 -7.08
CA SER A 32 3.60 -18.06 -6.03
C SER A 32 2.59 -16.95 -6.36
N VAL A 33 3.00 -15.96 -7.16
CA VAL A 33 2.10 -14.89 -7.63
C VAL A 33 0.97 -15.46 -8.47
N TYR A 34 1.29 -16.39 -9.39
CA TYR A 34 0.29 -17.04 -10.24
C TYR A 34 -0.52 -18.11 -9.49
N ASP A 35 0.02 -18.63 -8.39
CA ASP A 35 -0.72 -19.54 -7.52
C ASP A 35 -1.78 -18.78 -6.70
N GLU A 36 -1.49 -17.54 -6.29
CA GLU A 36 -2.35 -16.70 -5.44
C GLU A 36 -3.34 -15.81 -6.22
N CYS A 37 -2.97 -15.33 -7.41
CA CYS A 37 -3.77 -14.37 -8.18
C CYS A 37 -3.64 -14.57 -9.69
N LYS A 38 -4.31 -13.70 -10.45
CA LYS A 38 -4.25 -13.55 -11.91
C LYS A 38 -3.52 -12.22 -12.22
N PRO A 39 -2.18 -12.22 -12.28
CA PRO A 39 -1.41 -10.99 -12.40
C PRO A 39 -1.21 -10.55 -13.85
N PHE A 40 -1.16 -9.24 -14.08
CA PHE A 40 -0.66 -8.63 -15.31
C PHE A 40 -0.02 -7.28 -15.03
N LEU A 41 0.87 -6.84 -15.92
CA LEU A 41 1.57 -5.56 -15.80
C LEU A 41 0.83 -4.45 -16.54
N ILE A 42 0.80 -3.25 -15.95
CA ILE A 42 0.45 -2.00 -16.64
C ILE A 42 1.73 -1.21 -16.83
N GLY A 43 2.14 -1.01 -18.07
CA GLY A 43 3.41 -0.37 -18.38
C GLY A 43 3.68 -0.30 -19.89
N SER A 44 4.93 -0.02 -20.25
CA SER A 44 5.40 0.00 -21.63
C SER A 44 6.27 -1.20 -21.93
N VAL A 45 5.99 -1.93 -23.00
CA VAL A 45 6.74 -3.12 -23.44
C VAL A 45 8.24 -2.84 -23.58
N PRO A 46 8.71 -1.72 -24.18
CA PRO A 46 10.16 -1.43 -24.26
C PRO A 46 10.82 -1.31 -22.87
N ILE A 47 10.18 -0.65 -21.92
CA ILE A 47 10.70 -0.48 -20.54
C ILE A 47 10.77 -1.83 -19.84
N ILE A 48 9.71 -2.65 -19.93
CA ILE A 48 9.66 -3.99 -19.35
C ILE A 48 10.73 -4.89 -20.00
N SER A 49 10.91 -4.82 -21.32
CA SER A 49 11.96 -5.58 -22.02
C SER A 49 13.38 -5.21 -21.56
N ARG A 50 13.62 -3.92 -21.25
CA ARG A 50 14.89 -3.46 -20.65
C ARG A 50 15.07 -4.07 -19.25
N ALA A 51 14.04 -4.03 -18.41
CA ALA A 51 14.07 -4.62 -17.07
C ALA A 51 14.24 -6.13 -17.10
N MET A 52 13.61 -6.85 -18.02
CA MET A 52 13.78 -8.29 -18.20
C MET A 52 15.25 -8.66 -18.46
N LYS A 53 15.94 -7.90 -19.31
CA LYS A 53 17.37 -8.12 -19.59
C LYS A 53 18.22 -7.96 -18.34
N ILE A 54 17.92 -6.94 -17.52
CA ILE A 54 18.64 -6.65 -16.26
C ILE A 54 18.41 -7.77 -15.25
N MET A 55 17.15 -8.23 -15.12
CA MET A 55 16.76 -9.25 -14.16
C MET A 55 17.01 -10.70 -14.63
N GLY A 56 17.51 -10.88 -15.85
CA GLY A 56 17.72 -12.24 -16.42
C GLY A 56 16.41 -13.01 -16.64
N CYS A 57 15.32 -12.31 -16.94
CA CYS A 57 14.01 -12.89 -17.22
C CYS A 57 13.91 -13.27 -18.71
N ASP A 58 13.64 -14.55 -19.00
CA ASP A 58 13.47 -15.11 -20.34
C ASP A 58 12.00 -15.38 -20.72
N PHE A 59 11.05 -14.87 -19.94
CA PHE A 59 9.62 -15.03 -20.20
C PHE A 59 9.21 -14.39 -21.52
N ALA A 60 8.16 -14.95 -22.14
CA ALA A 60 7.55 -14.32 -23.30
C ALA A 60 6.73 -13.10 -22.90
N ILE A 61 6.82 -12.01 -23.66
CA ILE A 61 5.90 -10.87 -23.52
C ILE A 61 4.64 -11.14 -24.34
N HIS A 62 3.49 -11.01 -23.69
CA HIS A 62 2.19 -11.00 -24.34
C HIS A 62 1.55 -9.62 -24.16
N LYS A 63 1.63 -8.80 -25.20
CA LYS A 63 0.98 -7.48 -25.22
C LYS A 63 -0.53 -7.66 -25.30
N ILE A 64 -1.25 -7.01 -24.39
CA ILE A 64 -2.71 -7.03 -24.33
C ILE A 64 -3.27 -5.60 -24.41
N ALA A 65 -4.45 -5.44 -24.99
CA ALA A 65 -5.20 -4.21 -24.98
C ALA A 65 -6.25 -4.18 -23.86
N HIS A 66 -6.66 -5.36 -23.37
CA HIS A 66 -7.68 -5.52 -22.36
C HIS A 66 -7.31 -6.64 -21.36
N PRO A 67 -7.61 -6.50 -20.04
CA PRO A 67 -7.28 -7.55 -19.04
C PRO A 67 -7.87 -8.94 -19.36
N GLN A 68 -8.98 -9.00 -20.09
CA GLN A 68 -9.62 -10.25 -20.51
C GLN A 68 -8.80 -11.05 -21.53
N GLU A 69 -7.83 -10.44 -22.19
CA GLU A 69 -6.93 -11.08 -23.14
C GLU A 69 -5.75 -11.77 -22.43
N ALA A 70 -5.53 -11.46 -21.13
CA ALA A 70 -4.40 -11.98 -20.39
C ALA A 70 -4.49 -13.50 -20.20
N ARG A 71 -3.35 -14.17 -20.33
CA ARG A 71 -3.20 -15.63 -20.19
C ARG A 71 -3.07 -16.04 -18.73
N PHE A 72 -2.55 -15.16 -17.88
CA PHE A 72 -2.26 -15.41 -16.47
C PHE A 72 -1.43 -16.68 -16.25
N SER A 73 -0.45 -16.90 -17.10
CA SER A 73 0.35 -18.11 -17.12
C SER A 73 1.80 -17.81 -16.78
N TRP A 74 2.35 -18.50 -15.79
CA TRP A 74 3.77 -18.40 -15.46
C TRP A 74 4.65 -18.71 -16.68
N GLY A 75 5.69 -17.93 -16.89
CA GLY A 75 6.50 -17.97 -18.13
C GLY A 75 6.04 -16.97 -19.20
N THR A 76 4.93 -16.25 -18.96
CA THR A 76 4.43 -15.19 -19.85
C THR A 76 4.14 -13.93 -19.04
N LEU A 77 4.67 -12.80 -19.50
CA LEU A 77 4.31 -11.48 -18.96
C LEU A 77 3.18 -10.89 -19.79
N ASP A 78 1.97 -10.92 -19.27
CA ASP A 78 0.86 -10.17 -19.85
C ASP A 78 1.07 -8.68 -19.56
N VAL A 79 1.20 -7.85 -20.60
CA VAL A 79 1.48 -6.42 -20.49
C VAL A 79 0.38 -5.63 -21.16
N LEU A 80 -0.39 -4.89 -20.35
CA LEU A 80 -1.30 -3.89 -20.84
C LEU A 80 -0.51 -2.62 -21.12
N GLU A 81 -0.20 -2.41 -22.40
CA GLU A 81 0.58 -1.27 -22.82
C GLU A 81 -0.23 0.01 -22.78
N THR A 82 0.35 1.04 -22.20
CA THR A 82 -0.32 2.31 -21.96
C THR A 82 0.49 3.44 -22.57
N GLY A 83 -0.12 4.13 -23.53
CA GLY A 83 0.48 5.25 -24.25
C GLY A 83 1.47 4.84 -25.35
N ASP A 84 1.86 5.80 -26.14
CA ASP A 84 2.91 5.71 -27.17
C ASP A 84 4.00 6.72 -26.80
N TYR A 85 5.14 6.21 -26.31
CA TYR A 85 6.19 7.04 -25.73
C TYR A 85 7.55 6.74 -26.38
N ASP A 86 8.39 7.77 -26.48
CA ASP A 86 9.81 7.62 -26.79
C ASP A 86 10.56 6.99 -25.58
N CYS A 87 10.39 5.68 -25.41
CA CYS A 87 10.96 4.94 -24.29
C CYS A 87 12.51 4.91 -24.33
N ASP A 88 13.12 5.12 -25.50
CA ASP A 88 14.57 5.13 -25.66
C ASP A 88 15.20 6.39 -25.04
N SER A 89 14.44 7.48 -24.95
CA SER A 89 14.88 8.70 -24.27
C SER A 89 14.88 8.61 -22.74
N ILE A 90 14.31 7.55 -22.15
CA ILE A 90 14.28 7.36 -20.69
C ILE A 90 15.64 6.88 -20.19
N GLU A 91 16.29 7.73 -19.39
CA GLU A 91 17.55 7.45 -18.72
C GLU A 91 17.30 6.97 -17.28
N TRP A 92 17.96 5.87 -16.90
CA TRP A 92 17.90 5.35 -15.54
C TRP A 92 18.43 6.38 -14.50
N GLY A 93 17.77 6.42 -13.33
CA GLY A 93 18.23 7.22 -12.20
C GLY A 93 18.13 8.74 -12.37
N LYS A 94 17.36 9.20 -13.36
CA LYS A 94 17.17 10.64 -13.61
C LYS A 94 15.71 11.04 -13.45
N VAL A 95 15.49 12.20 -12.84
CA VAL A 95 14.16 12.83 -12.80
C VAL A 95 13.82 13.38 -14.17
N GLN A 96 12.75 12.88 -14.79
CA GLN A 96 12.35 13.24 -16.13
C GLN A 96 10.84 13.45 -16.23
N LYS A 97 10.43 14.51 -16.93
CA LYS A 97 9.00 14.80 -17.15
C LYS A 97 8.30 13.65 -17.84
N LEU A 98 8.93 13.04 -18.87
CA LEU A 98 8.34 11.92 -19.61
C LEU A 98 8.12 10.71 -18.70
N ALA A 99 9.10 10.33 -17.88
CA ALA A 99 8.97 9.23 -16.91
C ALA A 99 7.84 9.50 -15.90
N GLY A 100 7.71 10.75 -15.43
CA GLY A 100 6.60 11.19 -14.60
C GLY A 100 5.26 11.06 -15.28
N GLN A 101 5.14 11.46 -16.56
CA GLN A 101 3.92 11.31 -17.35
C GLN A 101 3.54 9.82 -17.51
N MET A 102 4.49 8.98 -17.91
CA MET A 102 4.28 7.55 -18.07
C MET A 102 3.78 6.91 -16.76
N SER A 103 4.41 7.24 -15.62
CA SER A 103 3.97 6.72 -14.32
C SER A 103 2.56 7.16 -13.94
N LEU A 104 2.17 8.40 -14.25
CA LEU A 104 0.80 8.88 -14.03
C LEU A 104 -0.19 8.12 -14.91
N ASP A 105 0.14 7.92 -16.18
CA ASP A 105 -0.76 7.24 -17.12
C ASP A 105 -0.97 5.77 -16.72
N TYR A 106 0.05 5.09 -16.19
CA TYR A 106 -0.10 3.74 -15.62
C TYR A 106 -1.04 3.74 -14.39
N VAL A 107 -0.89 4.72 -13.50
CA VAL A 107 -1.77 4.88 -12.34
C VAL A 107 -3.21 5.16 -12.79
N MET A 108 -3.41 6.12 -13.69
CA MET A 108 -4.75 6.47 -14.22
C MET A 108 -5.41 5.30 -14.93
N LYS A 109 -4.64 4.51 -15.69
CA LYS A 109 -5.16 3.29 -16.34
C LYS A 109 -5.59 2.25 -15.32
N SER A 110 -4.84 2.06 -14.24
CA SER A 110 -5.24 1.15 -13.17
C SER A 110 -6.52 1.59 -12.46
N ILE A 111 -6.70 2.90 -12.27
CA ILE A 111 -7.93 3.47 -11.69
C ILE A 111 -9.12 3.26 -12.61
N GLU A 112 -8.96 3.52 -13.92
CA GLU A 112 -9.99 3.27 -14.94
C GLU A 112 -10.47 1.81 -14.88
N LEU A 113 -9.53 0.84 -14.89
CA LEU A 113 -9.83 -0.58 -14.84
C LEU A 113 -10.50 -0.98 -13.52
N GLY A 114 -10.05 -0.43 -12.40
CA GLY A 114 -10.63 -0.71 -11.09
C GLY A 114 -12.06 -0.18 -10.95
N LYS A 115 -12.33 1.05 -11.43
CA LYS A 115 -13.69 1.62 -11.47
C LYS A 115 -14.62 0.83 -12.38
N ALA A 116 -14.09 0.25 -13.45
CA ALA A 116 -14.85 -0.60 -14.38
C ALA A 116 -15.06 -2.04 -13.85
N GLY A 117 -14.51 -2.41 -12.69
CA GLY A 117 -14.61 -3.77 -12.13
C GLY A 117 -13.84 -4.82 -12.93
N LEU A 118 -12.85 -4.41 -13.74
CA LEU A 118 -12.05 -5.29 -14.57
C LEU A 118 -10.83 -5.85 -13.84
N ILE A 119 -10.49 -5.26 -12.71
CA ILE A 119 -9.45 -5.70 -11.78
C ILE A 119 -9.99 -5.65 -10.36
N ASP A 120 -9.47 -6.53 -9.53
CA ASP A 120 -9.86 -6.66 -8.12
C ASP A 120 -8.86 -5.94 -7.19
N VAL A 121 -7.60 -5.92 -7.59
CA VAL A 121 -6.48 -5.39 -6.81
C VAL A 121 -5.53 -4.63 -7.72
N VAL A 122 -4.98 -3.53 -7.21
CA VAL A 122 -3.83 -2.84 -7.81
C VAL A 122 -2.64 -2.96 -6.85
N SER A 123 -1.50 -3.46 -7.33
CA SER A 123 -0.22 -3.41 -6.64
C SER A 123 0.70 -2.41 -7.33
N THR A 124 1.15 -1.37 -6.61
CA THR A 124 1.86 -0.24 -7.23
C THR A 124 3.35 -0.26 -6.93
N ALA A 125 4.19 -0.25 -7.97
CA ALA A 125 5.60 0.08 -7.86
C ALA A 125 5.80 1.59 -7.63
N PRO A 126 6.96 2.03 -7.14
CA PRO A 126 7.16 3.41 -6.70
C PRO A 126 7.16 4.41 -7.85
N ILE A 127 6.60 5.60 -7.61
CA ILE A 127 6.66 6.76 -8.51
C ILE A 127 7.52 7.88 -7.91
N HIS A 128 8.14 8.69 -8.76
CA HIS A 128 8.97 9.81 -8.31
C HIS A 128 8.13 11.10 -8.21
N LYS A 129 8.03 11.67 -6.99
CA LYS A 129 7.16 12.83 -6.72
C LYS A 129 7.51 14.05 -7.57
N GLU A 130 8.79 14.33 -7.77
CA GLU A 130 9.24 15.44 -8.60
C GLU A 130 8.93 15.19 -10.08
N ALA A 131 9.14 13.97 -10.58
CA ALA A 131 8.84 13.62 -11.98
C ALA A 131 7.36 13.80 -12.31
N ILE A 132 6.44 13.30 -11.45
CA ILE A 132 5.01 13.50 -11.64
C ILE A 132 4.59 14.97 -11.52
N LYS A 133 5.26 15.76 -10.67
CA LYS A 133 5.04 17.20 -10.58
C LYS A 133 5.46 17.91 -11.87
N LEU A 134 6.62 17.53 -12.45
CA LEU A 134 7.06 18.04 -13.78
C LEU A 134 6.07 17.66 -14.89
N ALA A 135 5.40 16.53 -14.78
CA ALA A 135 4.32 16.11 -15.67
C ALA A 135 2.99 16.84 -15.44
N GLY A 136 2.90 17.71 -14.43
CA GLY A 136 1.73 18.54 -14.13
C GLY A 136 0.82 18.01 -13.02
N CYS A 137 1.16 16.91 -12.36
CA CYS A 137 0.39 16.42 -11.23
C CYS A 137 0.49 17.37 -10.04
N LYS A 138 -0.65 17.75 -9.47
CA LYS A 138 -0.74 18.62 -8.29
C LYS A 138 -0.82 17.85 -6.98
N LEU A 139 -1.06 16.54 -7.05
CA LEU A 139 -1.21 15.68 -5.90
C LEU A 139 0.15 15.13 -5.44
N PRO A 140 0.37 14.91 -4.13
CA PRO A 140 1.68 14.58 -3.58
C PRO A 140 2.15 13.14 -3.85
N GLY A 141 1.24 12.22 -4.19
CA GLY A 141 1.59 10.83 -4.43
C GLY A 141 0.40 9.92 -4.67
N HIS A 142 0.67 8.64 -4.73
CA HIS A 142 -0.30 7.59 -5.05
C HIS A 142 -1.60 7.67 -4.23
N THR A 143 -1.50 7.74 -2.91
CA THR A 143 -2.68 7.66 -2.04
C THR A 143 -3.68 8.76 -2.36
N GLU A 144 -3.19 9.98 -2.52
CA GLU A 144 -4.02 11.14 -2.83
C GLU A 144 -4.55 11.07 -4.28
N ILE A 145 -3.75 10.58 -5.23
CA ILE A 145 -4.21 10.39 -6.62
C ILE A 145 -5.35 9.37 -6.64
N TYR A 146 -5.16 8.19 -6.04
CA TYR A 146 -6.22 7.17 -6.00
C TYR A 146 -7.47 7.69 -5.30
N GLN A 147 -7.35 8.34 -4.13
CA GLN A 147 -8.49 8.86 -3.39
C GLN A 147 -9.28 9.89 -4.20
N VAL A 148 -8.61 10.86 -4.82
CA VAL A 148 -9.25 11.94 -5.59
C VAL A 148 -9.92 11.38 -6.86
N GLU A 149 -9.19 10.57 -7.62
CA GLU A 149 -9.67 10.05 -8.92
C GLU A 149 -10.77 8.99 -8.79
N THR A 150 -10.82 8.28 -7.65
CA THR A 150 -11.94 7.38 -7.34
C THR A 150 -13.09 8.08 -6.62
N GLN A 151 -12.94 9.36 -6.25
CA GLN A 151 -13.93 10.13 -5.48
C GLN A 151 -14.26 9.44 -4.14
N SER A 152 -13.26 8.84 -3.50
CA SER A 152 -13.44 8.14 -2.24
C SER A 152 -13.45 9.11 -1.06
N ASP A 153 -14.36 8.88 -0.10
CA ASP A 153 -14.51 9.73 1.08
C ASP A 153 -13.24 9.75 1.94
N TYR A 154 -12.51 8.63 1.98
CA TYR A 154 -11.24 8.51 2.70
C TYR A 154 -10.28 7.54 2.01
N GLY A 155 -9.00 7.71 2.31
CA GLY A 155 -7.93 6.76 1.98
C GLY A 155 -7.24 6.32 3.27
N LEU A 156 -7.68 5.18 3.85
CA LEU A 156 -7.13 4.65 5.10
C LEU A 156 -5.93 3.76 4.80
N THR A 157 -4.74 4.21 5.16
CA THR A 157 -3.51 3.46 4.94
C THR A 157 -3.16 2.58 6.13
N MET A 158 -2.96 1.31 5.87
CA MET A 158 -2.44 0.32 6.80
C MET A 158 -1.02 -0.07 6.39
N PHE A 159 -0.09 -0.05 7.34
CA PHE A 159 1.18 -0.76 7.22
C PHE A 159 0.99 -2.21 7.62
N HIS A 160 1.48 -3.10 6.79
CA HIS A 160 1.44 -4.53 7.03
C HIS A 160 2.86 -5.10 6.99
N VAL A 161 3.23 -5.81 8.04
CA VAL A 161 4.48 -6.56 8.12
C VAL A 161 4.24 -7.83 8.92
N HIS A 162 4.38 -9.00 8.28
CA HIS A 162 4.00 -10.30 8.85
C HIS A 162 2.54 -10.32 9.33
N ASN A 163 2.29 -10.40 10.66
CA ASN A 163 0.97 -10.34 11.27
C ASN A 163 0.66 -8.98 11.94
N LEU A 164 1.60 -8.04 11.90
CA LEU A 164 1.42 -6.70 12.45
C LEU A 164 0.72 -5.79 11.45
N ARG A 165 -0.36 -5.14 11.86
CA ARG A 165 -1.18 -4.22 11.07
C ARG A 165 -1.31 -2.90 11.80
N VAL A 166 -0.72 -1.84 11.23
CA VAL A 166 -0.63 -0.53 11.87
C VAL A 166 -1.27 0.53 11.00
N PHE A 167 -2.24 1.23 11.57
CA PHE A 167 -2.91 2.40 10.99
C PHE A 167 -2.39 3.68 11.64
N PHE A 168 -2.71 4.83 11.04
CA PHE A 168 -2.17 6.11 11.48
C PHE A 168 -3.25 7.18 11.58
N VAL A 169 -3.30 7.88 12.70
CA VAL A 169 -4.12 9.09 12.86
C VAL A 169 -3.57 10.21 11.97
N SER A 170 -2.24 10.37 12.00
CA SER A 170 -1.51 11.34 11.18
C SER A 170 -0.26 10.71 10.56
N ARG A 171 0.18 11.23 9.41
CA ARG A 171 1.39 10.76 8.71
C ARG A 171 2.37 11.89 8.43
N HIS A 172 2.16 12.66 7.37
CA HIS A 172 3.11 13.65 6.87
C HIS A 172 2.81 15.04 7.44
N MET A 173 3.05 15.24 8.73
CA MET A 173 2.94 16.55 9.41
C MET A 173 4.01 16.68 10.50
N ALA A 174 4.27 17.91 10.94
CA ALA A 174 5.18 18.16 12.04
C ALA A 174 4.70 17.47 13.32
N LEU A 175 5.61 16.89 14.11
CA LEU A 175 5.24 16.12 15.31
C LEU A 175 4.39 16.92 16.31
N LYS A 176 4.71 18.20 16.54
CA LYS A 176 3.90 19.05 17.40
C LYS A 176 2.44 19.16 16.90
N ALA A 177 2.25 19.35 15.60
CA ALA A 177 0.91 19.41 15.01
C ALA A 177 0.22 18.03 15.04
N ALA A 178 0.97 16.94 14.93
CA ALA A 178 0.43 15.57 15.02
C ALA A 178 -0.15 15.27 16.41
N CYS A 179 0.47 15.78 17.48
CA CYS A 179 -0.06 15.66 18.84
C CYS A 179 -1.44 16.33 18.96
N ASP A 180 -1.58 17.56 18.48
CA ASP A 180 -2.86 18.31 18.50
C ASP A 180 -3.89 17.66 17.56
N TYR A 181 -3.46 17.08 16.45
CA TYR A 181 -4.33 16.41 15.48
C TYR A 181 -4.90 15.09 15.98
N ALA A 182 -4.24 14.43 16.94
CA ALA A 182 -4.71 13.20 17.58
C ALA A 182 -5.82 13.47 18.63
N ASN A 183 -6.80 14.32 18.27
CA ASN A 183 -7.93 14.62 19.12
C ASN A 183 -9.01 13.53 19.09
N LYS A 184 -9.97 13.59 20.04
CA LYS A 184 -11.05 12.62 20.21
C LYS A 184 -11.79 12.31 18.90
N ALA A 185 -12.19 13.36 18.17
CA ALA A 185 -12.99 13.17 16.95
C ALA A 185 -12.21 12.43 15.87
N ARG A 186 -10.93 12.77 15.67
CA ARG A 186 -10.09 12.15 14.66
C ARG A 186 -9.74 10.69 15.02
N VAL A 187 -9.39 10.43 16.29
CA VAL A 187 -9.10 9.08 16.77
C VAL A 187 -10.33 8.18 16.62
N LEU A 188 -11.51 8.64 17.04
CA LEU A 188 -12.76 7.91 16.90
C LEU A 188 -13.07 7.60 15.44
N ALA A 189 -12.95 8.58 14.54
CA ALA A 189 -13.17 8.37 13.10
C ALA A 189 -12.23 7.29 12.52
N CYS A 190 -10.94 7.29 12.90
CA CYS A 190 -10.00 6.27 12.47
C CYS A 190 -10.40 4.88 13.00
N VAL A 191 -10.79 4.77 14.28
CA VAL A 191 -11.23 3.48 14.86
C VAL A 191 -12.48 2.95 14.14
N GLN A 192 -13.45 3.81 13.82
CA GLN A 192 -14.65 3.44 13.06
C GLN A 192 -14.30 2.96 11.65
N GLN A 193 -13.39 3.65 10.94
CA GLN A 193 -12.92 3.26 9.61
C GLN A 193 -12.22 1.90 9.65
N ILE A 194 -11.32 1.67 10.62
CA ILE A 194 -10.63 0.38 10.80
C ILE A 194 -11.65 -0.74 11.06
N HIS A 195 -12.61 -0.50 11.96
CA HIS A 195 -13.65 -1.48 12.27
C HIS A 195 -14.48 -1.82 11.03
N HIS A 196 -14.90 -0.81 10.26
CA HIS A 196 -15.64 -1.00 9.01
C HIS A 196 -14.87 -1.86 8.01
N GLU A 197 -13.63 -1.50 7.71
CA GLU A 197 -12.81 -2.20 6.74
C GLU A 197 -12.47 -3.64 7.16
N PHE A 198 -12.16 -3.84 8.45
CA PHE A 198 -11.83 -5.18 8.95
C PHE A 198 -13.05 -6.09 9.02
N THR A 199 -14.22 -5.56 9.32
CA THR A 199 -15.49 -6.30 9.23
C THR A 199 -15.77 -6.69 7.78
N ALA A 200 -15.52 -5.80 6.83
CA ALA A 200 -15.65 -6.09 5.39
C ALA A 200 -14.63 -7.16 4.90
N LEU A 201 -13.52 -7.34 5.61
CA LEU A 201 -12.56 -8.42 5.39
C LEU A 201 -12.93 -9.74 6.11
N ASN A 202 -14.14 -9.87 6.64
CA ASN A 202 -14.61 -11.02 7.45
C ASN A 202 -13.82 -11.23 8.76
N ILE A 203 -13.11 -10.21 9.27
CA ILE A 203 -12.51 -10.23 10.60
C ILE A 203 -13.60 -9.87 11.59
N LYS A 204 -14.18 -10.90 12.24
CA LYS A 204 -15.30 -10.71 13.19
C LYS A 204 -14.82 -10.04 14.47
N ASN A 205 -15.51 -8.97 14.89
CA ASN A 205 -15.23 -8.21 16.11
C ASN A 205 -13.74 -7.85 16.28
N PRO A 206 -13.12 -7.12 15.32
CA PRO A 206 -11.69 -6.87 15.30
C PRO A 206 -11.24 -6.12 16.57
N ARG A 207 -10.17 -6.61 17.19
CA ARG A 207 -9.54 -6.01 18.37
C ARG A 207 -8.64 -4.88 17.92
N ILE A 208 -9.07 -3.64 18.13
CA ILE A 208 -8.39 -2.43 17.66
C ILE A 208 -7.72 -1.77 18.86
N ALA A 209 -6.39 -1.80 18.93
CA ALA A 209 -5.64 -1.11 19.96
C ALA A 209 -5.32 0.33 19.52
N VAL A 210 -5.62 1.31 20.36
CA VAL A 210 -5.17 2.70 20.20
C VAL A 210 -3.88 2.88 20.99
N ALA A 211 -2.78 3.25 20.32
CA ALA A 211 -1.52 3.53 21.01
C ALA A 211 -1.65 4.79 21.89
N ALA A 212 -0.93 4.82 23.00
CA ALA A 212 -0.79 6.02 23.80
C ALA A 212 0.12 7.05 23.13
N LEU A 213 -0.07 8.33 23.41
CA LEU A 213 0.77 9.43 22.96
C LEU A 213 1.95 9.62 23.91
N ASN A 214 1.64 9.71 25.22
CA ASN A 214 2.62 9.97 26.27
C ASN A 214 3.19 8.67 26.86
N PRO A 215 4.39 8.74 27.48
CA PRO A 215 4.99 7.59 28.15
C PRO A 215 4.01 6.91 29.13
N HIS A 216 3.97 5.58 29.11
CA HIS A 216 3.12 4.74 29.97
C HIS A 216 1.61 5.08 29.93
N GLY A 217 1.12 5.77 28.88
CA GLY A 217 -0.25 6.24 28.79
C GLY A 217 -0.53 7.38 29.76
N SER A 218 0.43 8.28 29.92
CA SER A 218 0.51 9.47 30.76
C SER A 218 0.58 9.24 32.29
N ASP A 219 0.60 8.00 32.78
CA ASP A 219 0.63 7.69 34.24
C ASP A 219 -0.37 8.56 35.05
N ASN A 220 -1.65 8.51 34.65
CA ASN A 220 -2.72 9.31 35.26
C ASN A 220 -2.50 10.84 35.21
N GLY A 221 -1.89 11.35 34.15
CA GLY A 221 -1.68 12.78 33.91
C GLY A 221 -0.32 13.30 34.38
N LEU A 222 0.59 12.41 34.85
CA LEU A 222 1.93 12.82 35.26
C LEU A 222 2.75 13.36 34.07
N PHE A 223 2.55 12.80 32.88
CA PHE A 223 3.32 13.14 31.66
C PHE A 223 2.48 13.84 30.59
N GLY A 224 1.31 14.35 30.92
CA GLY A 224 0.42 15.04 29.99
C GLY A 224 -1.03 14.61 30.17
N HIS A 225 -1.95 15.31 29.49
CA HIS A 225 -3.37 15.08 29.64
C HIS A 225 -4.05 14.60 28.33
N GLU A 226 -3.28 14.40 27.25
CA GLU A 226 -3.81 14.05 25.93
C GLU A 226 -4.58 12.73 25.95
N GLU A 227 -4.15 11.76 26.77
CA GLU A 227 -4.89 10.51 26.98
C GLU A 227 -6.24 10.76 27.62
N ALA A 228 -6.27 11.52 28.72
CA ALA A 228 -7.48 11.82 29.48
C ALA A 228 -8.45 12.68 28.67
N ASP A 229 -7.95 13.68 27.96
CA ASP A 229 -8.77 14.66 27.25
C ASP A 229 -9.27 14.15 25.90
N ASN A 230 -8.53 13.27 25.23
CA ASN A 230 -8.79 12.86 23.87
C ASN A 230 -8.88 11.35 23.66
N LEU A 231 -7.85 10.58 24.05
CA LEU A 231 -7.73 9.17 23.63
C LEU A 231 -8.71 8.28 24.39
N ILE A 232 -8.79 8.41 25.71
CA ILE A 232 -9.74 7.66 26.54
C ILE A 232 -11.19 7.97 26.13
N PRO A 233 -11.61 9.25 25.98
CA PRO A 233 -12.95 9.56 25.50
C PRO A 233 -13.25 9.04 24.08
N ALA A 234 -12.25 8.92 23.20
CA ALA A 234 -12.43 8.31 21.87
C ALA A 234 -12.64 6.80 21.94
N VAL A 235 -11.85 6.10 22.77
CA VAL A 235 -11.99 4.66 23.00
C VAL A 235 -13.34 4.32 23.62
N ILE A 236 -13.77 5.06 24.65
CA ILE A 236 -15.09 4.88 25.29
C ILE A 236 -16.21 5.07 24.27
N ALA A 237 -16.17 6.15 23.48
CA ALA A 237 -17.18 6.39 22.45
C ALA A 237 -17.23 5.29 21.39
N ALA A 238 -16.09 4.72 21.01
CA ALA A 238 -16.04 3.57 20.11
C ALA A 238 -16.67 2.32 20.73
N GLN A 239 -16.40 2.06 22.03
CA GLN A 239 -16.98 0.93 22.78
C GLN A 239 -18.51 1.07 22.93
N GLU A 240 -19.01 2.27 23.17
CA GLU A 240 -20.45 2.56 23.20
C GLU A 240 -21.16 2.28 21.87
N MET A 241 -20.42 2.35 20.74
CA MET A 241 -20.88 1.95 19.42
C MET A 241 -20.73 0.44 19.13
N GLY A 242 -20.30 -0.35 20.12
CA GLY A 242 -20.09 -1.80 19.98
C GLY A 242 -18.78 -2.18 19.30
N ILE A 243 -17.84 -1.24 19.12
CA ILE A 243 -16.53 -1.51 18.53
C ILE A 243 -15.58 -2.01 19.62
N ASN A 244 -14.85 -3.07 19.34
CA ASN A 244 -13.86 -3.65 20.26
C ASN A 244 -12.55 -2.82 20.23
N ALA A 245 -12.65 -1.59 20.70
CA ALA A 245 -11.54 -0.66 20.86
C ALA A 245 -10.88 -0.86 22.23
N ILE A 246 -9.56 -0.85 22.28
CA ILE A 246 -8.75 -1.12 23.48
C ILE A 246 -7.71 0.00 23.60
N GLY A 247 -7.56 0.58 24.75
CA GLY A 247 -6.53 1.59 24.96
C GLY A 247 -6.96 2.80 25.77
N PRO A 248 -6.10 3.83 25.83
CA PRO A 248 -4.76 3.88 25.19
C PRO A 248 -3.80 2.84 25.79
N VAL A 249 -3.05 2.14 24.91
CA VAL A 249 -2.04 1.15 25.29
C VAL A 249 -0.66 1.78 25.18
N PRO A 250 0.24 1.64 26.17
CA PRO A 250 1.58 2.19 26.11
C PRO A 250 2.30 1.85 24.79
N ALA A 251 2.86 2.88 24.14
CA ALA A 251 3.42 2.77 22.78
C ALA A 251 4.65 1.86 22.72
N ASP A 252 5.40 1.73 23.80
CA ASP A 252 6.57 0.86 23.94
C ASP A 252 6.22 -0.64 23.95
N SER A 253 4.97 -0.99 24.22
CA SER A 253 4.52 -2.39 24.30
C SER A 253 3.46 -2.78 23.26
N VAL A 254 2.65 -1.84 22.77
CA VAL A 254 1.51 -2.12 21.91
C VAL A 254 1.88 -2.88 20.62
N PHE A 255 3.00 -2.53 19.99
CA PHE A 255 3.45 -3.18 18.75
C PHE A 255 3.97 -4.60 19.01
N HIS A 256 4.66 -4.82 20.12
CA HIS A 256 5.06 -6.16 20.53
C HIS A 256 3.85 -7.06 20.78
N LEU A 257 2.85 -6.56 21.50
CA LEU A 257 1.61 -7.29 21.76
C LEU A 257 0.82 -7.56 20.47
N GLY A 258 0.81 -6.60 19.53
CA GLY A 258 0.21 -6.78 18.21
C GLY A 258 0.92 -7.87 17.40
N LYS A 259 2.26 -7.89 17.39
CA LYS A 259 3.04 -8.95 16.75
C LYS A 259 2.70 -10.33 17.32
N GLN A 260 2.40 -10.42 18.63
CA GLN A 260 1.97 -11.66 19.29
C GLN A 260 0.50 -12.04 18.97
N GLY A 261 -0.22 -11.24 18.18
CA GLY A 261 -1.62 -11.49 17.82
C GLY A 261 -2.63 -11.11 18.91
N ARG A 262 -2.24 -10.30 19.90
CA ARG A 262 -3.19 -9.80 20.90
C ARG A 262 -4.20 -8.82 20.32
N TYR A 263 -3.81 -8.08 19.28
CA TYR A 263 -4.63 -7.13 18.56
C TYR A 263 -4.65 -7.47 17.07
N ASP A 264 -5.77 -7.20 16.41
CA ASP A 264 -5.94 -7.39 14.97
C ASP A 264 -5.45 -6.16 14.20
N ALA A 265 -5.56 -4.98 14.83
CA ALA A 265 -5.07 -3.71 14.33
C ALA A 265 -4.54 -2.83 15.45
N ILE A 266 -3.55 -1.99 15.13
CA ILE A 266 -3.04 -0.94 16.02
C ILE A 266 -3.24 0.40 15.33
N LEU A 267 -3.87 1.36 16.01
CA LEU A 267 -3.94 2.74 15.57
C LEU A 267 -2.80 3.51 16.21
N SER A 268 -1.80 3.85 15.43
CA SER A 268 -0.69 4.73 15.77
C SER A 268 -1.10 6.19 15.60
N LEU A 269 -0.57 7.09 16.41
CA LEU A 269 -1.00 8.48 16.46
C LEU A 269 -0.23 9.38 15.50
N TYR A 270 1.04 9.06 15.24
CA TYR A 270 1.91 9.82 14.35
C TYR A 270 2.85 8.90 13.56
N HIS A 271 3.47 9.47 12.53
CA HIS A 271 4.29 8.75 11.57
C HIS A 271 5.33 7.84 12.21
N ASP A 272 6.28 8.39 12.96
CA ASP A 272 7.43 7.63 13.46
C ASP A 272 7.06 6.58 14.51
N GLN A 273 5.98 6.80 15.28
CA GLN A 273 5.49 5.83 16.25
C GLN A 273 5.20 4.47 15.62
N GLY A 274 4.52 4.45 14.49
CA GLY A 274 4.16 3.21 13.80
C GLY A 274 5.20 2.75 12.78
N HIS A 275 5.80 3.67 12.01
CA HIS A 275 6.77 3.31 10.97
C HIS A 275 8.05 2.70 11.54
N ILE A 276 8.59 3.26 12.65
CA ILE A 276 9.77 2.70 13.31
C ILE A 276 9.50 1.26 13.74
N ALA A 277 8.35 1.00 14.38
CA ALA A 277 7.99 -0.33 14.82
C ALA A 277 7.90 -1.33 13.66
N CYS A 278 7.22 -0.97 12.57
CA CYS A 278 7.09 -1.83 11.40
C CYS A 278 8.43 -2.07 10.70
N LYS A 279 9.18 -1.01 10.40
CA LYS A 279 10.44 -1.11 9.65
C LYS A 279 11.57 -1.76 10.43
N THR A 280 11.58 -1.59 11.76
CA THR A 280 12.53 -2.31 12.64
C THR A 280 12.21 -3.78 12.72
N LEU A 281 10.92 -4.15 12.62
CA LEU A 281 10.53 -5.55 12.61
C LEU A 281 10.99 -6.28 11.35
N ASP A 282 10.72 -5.72 10.17
CA ASP A 282 11.20 -6.23 8.88
C ASP A 282 11.04 -5.13 7.82
N PHE A 283 12.16 -4.52 7.43
CA PHE A 283 12.17 -3.42 6.48
C PHE A 283 11.71 -3.84 5.08
N GLU A 284 12.14 -5.01 4.62
CA GLU A 284 11.89 -5.48 3.26
C GLU A 284 10.45 -5.96 3.07
N ARG A 285 9.83 -6.55 4.12
CA ARG A 285 8.44 -7.02 4.07
C ARG A 285 7.41 -6.01 4.52
N SER A 286 7.85 -4.82 4.91
CA SER A 286 6.91 -3.73 5.21
C SER A 286 6.28 -3.20 3.93
N ILE A 287 4.95 -3.34 3.83
CA ILE A 287 4.15 -2.88 2.69
C ILE A 287 2.97 -2.04 3.16
N THR A 288 2.31 -1.36 2.24
CA THR A 288 1.09 -0.61 2.55
C THR A 288 -0.12 -1.16 1.83
N ILE A 289 -1.27 -1.16 2.50
CA ILE A 289 -2.60 -1.39 1.93
C ILE A 289 -3.42 -0.11 2.11
N THR A 290 -4.10 0.32 1.06
CA THR A 290 -5.03 1.45 1.12
C THR A 290 -6.45 0.95 1.04
N PHE A 291 -7.23 1.21 2.08
CA PHE A 291 -8.66 0.94 2.18
C PHE A 291 -9.50 2.19 1.87
N GLY A 292 -10.83 2.02 1.75
CA GLY A 292 -11.76 3.09 1.42
C GLY A 292 -11.88 3.37 -0.08
N LEU A 293 -11.13 2.67 -0.92
CA LEU A 293 -11.22 2.73 -2.38
C LEU A 293 -12.23 1.69 -2.91
N PRO A 294 -12.79 1.86 -4.12
CA PRO A 294 -13.72 0.88 -4.70
C PRO A 294 -13.08 -0.47 -5.06
N PHE A 295 -11.77 -0.54 -5.07
CA PHE A 295 -10.95 -1.74 -5.24
C PHE A 295 -9.78 -1.70 -4.26
N MET A 296 -9.15 -2.83 -3.99
CA MET A 296 -8.02 -2.88 -3.07
C MET A 296 -6.75 -2.36 -3.74
N ARG A 297 -5.99 -1.53 -3.01
CA ARG A 297 -4.68 -1.06 -3.45
C ARG A 297 -3.60 -1.42 -2.45
N SER A 298 -2.52 -1.98 -2.94
CA SER A 298 -1.26 -2.16 -2.19
C SER A 298 -0.10 -1.39 -2.82
N SER A 299 0.94 -1.19 -2.06
CA SER A 299 2.16 -0.53 -2.52
C SER A 299 3.37 -0.97 -1.70
N VAL A 300 4.52 -0.95 -2.33
CA VAL A 300 5.79 -0.94 -1.62
C VAL A 300 5.91 0.33 -0.75
N ASP A 301 6.73 0.27 0.30
CA ASP A 301 6.96 1.40 1.21
C ASP A 301 8.36 2.02 1.05
N HIS A 302 8.93 1.93 -0.14
CA HIS A 302 10.19 2.57 -0.51
C HIS A 302 10.02 3.42 -1.77
N GLY A 303 11.02 4.28 -2.04
CA GLY A 303 11.03 5.15 -3.22
C GLY A 303 11.56 4.46 -4.47
N THR A 304 11.81 5.27 -5.49
CA THR A 304 12.30 4.86 -6.81
C THR A 304 13.77 4.44 -6.85
N ALA A 305 14.53 4.67 -5.80
CA ALA A 305 15.95 4.30 -5.61
C ALA A 305 16.79 4.52 -6.89
N PHE A 306 16.80 5.76 -7.35
CA PHE A 306 17.44 6.17 -8.60
C PHE A 306 18.94 5.86 -8.66
N ASP A 307 19.60 5.80 -7.51
CA ASP A 307 21.02 5.47 -7.34
C ASP A 307 21.38 4.03 -7.76
N ILE A 308 20.41 3.11 -7.73
CA ILE A 308 20.61 1.71 -8.12
C ILE A 308 19.72 1.27 -9.30
N ALA A 309 18.93 2.20 -9.86
CA ALA A 309 18.04 1.89 -10.99
C ALA A 309 18.86 1.43 -12.22
N GLY A 310 18.40 0.39 -12.91
CA GLY A 310 19.08 -0.18 -14.07
C GLY A 310 20.23 -1.13 -13.74
N THR A 311 20.45 -1.47 -12.44
CA THR A 311 21.59 -2.30 -12.02
C THR A 311 21.23 -3.73 -11.59
N GLY A 312 19.95 -4.06 -11.44
CA GLY A 312 19.49 -5.37 -10.93
C GLY A 312 19.75 -5.59 -9.44
N LYS A 313 20.13 -4.55 -8.69
CA LYS A 313 20.46 -4.64 -7.25
C LYS A 313 19.30 -4.34 -6.33
N ALA A 314 18.16 -3.91 -6.87
CA ALA A 314 16.99 -3.55 -6.07
C ALA A 314 16.42 -4.78 -5.35
N GLY A 315 16.10 -4.64 -4.06
CA GLY A 315 15.38 -5.67 -3.30
C GLY A 315 13.97 -5.88 -3.86
N THR A 316 13.59 -7.12 -4.09
CA THR A 316 12.33 -7.49 -4.77
C THR A 316 11.24 -7.94 -3.80
N VAL A 317 11.61 -8.22 -2.55
CA VAL A 317 10.73 -8.79 -1.52
C VAL A 317 9.50 -7.92 -1.27
N SER A 318 9.67 -6.60 -1.18
CA SER A 318 8.57 -5.68 -0.87
C SER A 318 7.47 -5.70 -1.95
N MET A 319 7.85 -5.75 -3.24
CA MET A 319 6.87 -5.79 -4.34
C MET A 319 6.14 -7.14 -4.39
N LEU A 320 6.85 -8.23 -4.15
CA LEU A 320 6.27 -9.57 -4.04
C LEU A 320 5.26 -9.62 -2.88
N GLU A 321 5.66 -9.19 -1.68
CA GLU A 321 4.78 -9.16 -0.50
C GLU A 321 3.56 -8.25 -0.74
N SER A 322 3.76 -7.07 -1.34
CA SER A 322 2.66 -6.16 -1.70
C SER A 322 1.60 -6.86 -2.55
N THR A 323 2.03 -7.61 -3.56
CA THR A 323 1.15 -8.33 -4.47
C THR A 323 0.43 -9.50 -3.78
N LEU A 324 1.19 -10.36 -3.08
CA LEU A 324 0.64 -11.56 -2.43
C LEU A 324 -0.30 -11.21 -1.26
N VAL A 325 0.09 -10.26 -0.42
CA VAL A 325 -0.72 -9.87 0.76
C VAL A 325 -2.04 -9.24 0.32
N ALA A 326 -2.03 -8.37 -0.69
CA ALA A 326 -3.26 -7.79 -1.21
C ALA A 326 -4.19 -8.84 -1.82
N ALA A 327 -3.66 -9.82 -2.55
CA ALA A 327 -4.44 -10.94 -3.07
C ALA A 327 -5.09 -11.75 -1.93
N ARG A 328 -4.36 -11.99 -0.82
CA ARG A 328 -4.90 -12.68 0.37
C ARG A 328 -6.01 -11.88 1.03
N TYR A 329 -5.85 -10.57 1.22
CA TYR A 329 -6.91 -9.71 1.79
C TYR A 329 -8.15 -9.67 0.90
N TRP A 330 -7.97 -9.64 -0.42
CA TRP A 330 -9.12 -9.73 -1.33
C TRP A 330 -9.87 -11.06 -1.18
N LYS A 331 -9.13 -12.18 -1.07
CA LYS A 331 -9.74 -13.50 -0.82
C LYS A 331 -10.50 -13.53 0.50
N MET A 332 -9.94 -12.97 1.57
CA MET A 332 -10.64 -12.87 2.88
C MET A 332 -11.99 -12.13 2.76
N LYS A 333 -12.04 -11.07 1.94
CA LYS A 333 -13.27 -10.30 1.71
C LYS A 333 -14.35 -11.10 0.94
N HIS A 334 -13.95 -12.10 0.16
CA HIS A 334 -14.83 -12.83 -0.75
C HIS A 334 -15.05 -14.30 -0.36
N GLN A 335 -14.60 -14.70 0.84
CA GLN A 335 -14.94 -15.98 1.47
C GLN A 335 -16.29 -15.86 2.20
#